data_2b32731d967ffac430fc9ed64ecd7da5
#
_entry.id   2b32731d967ffac430fc9ed64ecd7da5
#
_cell.length_a   1.000
_cell.length_b   1.000
_cell.length_c   1.000
_cell.angle_alpha   90.00
_cell.angle_beta   90.00
_cell.angle_gamma   90.00
#
_symmetry.space_group_name_H-M   'P 1'
#
loop_
_entity.id
_entity.type
_entity.pdbx_description
1 polymer ?
#
loop_
_entity_poly.entity_id
_entity_poly.type
_entity_poly.pdbx_seq_one_letter_code
_entity_poly.pdbx_strand_id
1 'polypeptide(L)'
;YTNLNSRYGSEANGRFYFTGLDNFEALKPSRYVREVYLDPDQNNQRVRQNILNAGIYAQLQTKLFTGFELMAGLRLDNATYFNKGNFSQLVYDELGLRTDNGLSTFQIQPRVQITWDFNDKHTDILRIGGGIFASDINNYAMINNMVFDGTKVMSVDIKNTEEEPDIVPTPDFI
;
A
#
# COMPACT_ATOMS: atom_id res chain seq x y z
N TYR A 1 -5.07 -17.56 0.77
CA TYR A 1 -4.68 -17.16 -0.58
C TYR A 1 -5.56 -16.00 -1.03
N THR A 2 -4.95 -14.94 -1.48
CA THR A 2 -5.62 -13.73 -1.96
C THR A 2 -5.17 -13.45 -3.40
N ASN A 3 -6.12 -13.21 -4.28
CA ASN A 3 -5.88 -12.75 -5.65
C ASN A 3 -6.40 -11.32 -5.76
N LEU A 4 -5.51 -10.41 -6.08
CA LEU A 4 -5.82 -9.02 -6.35
C LEU A 4 -5.70 -8.76 -7.85
N ASN A 5 -6.71 -8.16 -8.43
CA ASN A 5 -6.72 -7.76 -9.84
C ASN A 5 -7.26 -6.34 -9.90
N SER A 6 -6.38 -5.39 -10.16
CA SER A 6 -6.73 -3.97 -10.19
C SER A 6 -6.41 -3.37 -11.54
N ARG A 7 -7.37 -2.65 -12.11
CA ARG A 7 -7.13 -1.68 -13.17
C ARG A 7 -6.94 -0.32 -12.49
N TYR A 8 -5.88 0.35 -12.85
CA TYR A 8 -5.55 1.62 -12.24
C TYR A 8 -5.47 2.73 -13.29
N GLY A 9 -5.59 3.95 -12.82
CA GLY A 9 -5.51 5.18 -13.54
C GLY A 9 -6.05 6.28 -12.64
N SER A 10 -5.23 6.78 -11.76
CA SER A 10 -5.46 8.09 -11.19
C SER A 10 -5.19 9.08 -12.31
N GLU A 11 -6.06 10.07 -12.46
CA GLU A 11 -5.87 11.13 -13.47
C GLU A 11 -5.90 10.67 -14.95
N ALA A 12 -6.41 9.48 -15.24
CA ALA A 12 -6.51 8.95 -16.61
C ALA A 12 -7.33 9.87 -17.54
N ASN A 13 -8.30 10.60 -16.98
CA ASN A 13 -9.10 11.58 -17.71
C ASN A 13 -8.43 12.96 -17.79
N GLY A 14 -7.30 13.14 -17.11
CA GLY A 14 -6.63 14.42 -16.97
C GLY A 14 -7.28 15.34 -15.93
N ARG A 15 -6.49 16.25 -15.40
CA ARG A 15 -6.91 17.26 -14.44
C ARG A 15 -6.36 18.61 -14.85
N PHE A 16 -7.24 19.59 -14.94
CA PHE A 16 -6.89 20.98 -15.17
C PHE A 16 -6.83 21.74 -13.85
N TYR A 17 -5.85 22.60 -13.71
CA TYR A 17 -5.71 23.49 -12.56
C TYR A 17 -5.87 24.94 -13.04
N PHE A 18 -6.57 25.74 -12.25
CA PHE A 18 -6.82 27.13 -12.50
C PHE A 18 -6.34 27.97 -11.30
N THR A 19 -5.79 29.14 -11.57
CA THR A 19 -5.25 30.05 -10.55
C THR A 19 -6.33 30.94 -9.90
N GLY A 20 -7.57 30.81 -10.31
CA GLY A 20 -8.69 31.57 -9.76
C GLY A 20 -9.99 31.28 -10.51
N LEU A 21 -11.08 31.82 -9.98
CA LEU A 21 -12.40 31.63 -10.56
C LEU A 21 -12.53 32.30 -11.95
N ASP A 22 -11.95 33.49 -12.10
CA ASP A 22 -11.97 34.21 -13.38
C ASP A 22 -11.29 33.41 -14.49
N ASN A 23 -10.17 32.75 -14.19
CA ASN A 23 -9.47 31.88 -15.13
C ASN A 23 -10.23 30.60 -15.41
N PHE A 24 -10.98 30.08 -14.43
CA PHE A 24 -11.85 28.94 -14.62
C PHE A 24 -13.02 29.30 -15.54
N GLU A 25 -13.70 30.43 -15.32
CA GLU A 25 -14.79 30.92 -16.17
C GLU A 25 -14.31 31.23 -17.62
N ALA A 26 -13.08 31.72 -17.74
CA ALA A 26 -12.47 31.99 -19.06
C ALA A 26 -11.87 30.75 -19.73
N LEU A 27 -11.96 29.57 -19.10
CA LEU A 27 -11.34 28.29 -19.55
C LEU A 27 -9.84 28.41 -19.82
N LYS A 28 -9.13 29.18 -18.98
CA LYS A 28 -7.68 29.39 -19.05
C LYS A 28 -6.95 28.65 -17.93
N PRO A 29 -6.65 27.34 -18.12
CA PRO A 29 -5.92 26.57 -17.11
C PRO A 29 -4.45 27.00 -17.04
N SER A 30 -3.88 26.90 -15.84
CA SER A 30 -2.45 27.16 -15.59
C SER A 30 -1.60 25.89 -15.65
N ARG A 31 -2.22 24.74 -15.47
CA ARG A 31 -1.54 23.43 -15.47
C ARG A 31 -2.51 22.33 -15.89
N TYR A 32 -1.98 21.34 -16.60
CA TYR A 32 -2.67 20.10 -16.95
C TYR A 32 -1.83 18.90 -16.53
N VAL A 33 -2.43 17.96 -15.83
CA VAL A 33 -1.79 16.71 -15.42
C VAL A 33 -2.62 15.54 -15.92
N ARG A 34 -1.95 14.56 -16.51
CA ARG A 34 -2.59 13.32 -16.97
C ARG A 34 -1.63 12.14 -16.83
N GLU A 35 -2.17 11.00 -16.39
CA GLU A 35 -1.48 9.72 -16.49
C GLU A 35 -1.87 9.00 -17.79
N VAL A 36 -0.88 8.62 -18.57
CA VAL A 36 -1.07 7.92 -19.84
C VAL A 36 -0.49 6.52 -19.72
N TYR A 37 -1.26 5.53 -20.13
CA TYR A 37 -0.78 4.15 -20.22
C TYR A 37 0.16 4.03 -21.42
N LEU A 38 1.30 3.37 -21.20
CA LEU A 38 2.26 3.11 -22.28
C LEU A 38 1.78 1.99 -23.22
N ASP A 39 1.00 1.04 -22.70
CA ASP A 39 0.37 0.00 -23.52
C ASP A 39 -1.08 0.41 -23.85
N PRO A 40 -1.43 0.51 -25.13
CA PRO A 40 -2.78 0.88 -25.55
C PRO A 40 -3.81 -0.23 -25.32
N ASP A 41 -3.38 -1.49 -25.13
CA ASP A 41 -4.31 -2.59 -24.85
C ASP A 41 -4.83 -2.50 -23.39
N GLN A 42 -6.13 -2.27 -23.27
CA GLN A 42 -6.80 -2.18 -21.98
C GLN A 42 -6.66 -3.43 -21.10
N ASN A 43 -6.42 -4.60 -21.69
CA ASN A 43 -6.20 -5.83 -20.94
C ASN A 43 -4.86 -5.82 -20.21
N ASN A 44 -3.87 -5.14 -20.76
CA ASN A 44 -2.53 -5.00 -20.17
C ASN A 44 -2.47 -3.86 -19.13
N GLN A 45 -3.50 -3.02 -19.05
CA GLN A 45 -3.66 -1.98 -18.03
C GLN A 45 -4.11 -2.54 -16.66
N ARG A 46 -3.79 -3.79 -16.38
CA ARG A 46 -4.15 -4.46 -15.12
C ARG A 46 -2.92 -5.00 -14.43
N VAL A 47 -2.89 -4.81 -13.12
CA VAL A 47 -1.91 -5.45 -12.25
C VAL A 47 -2.58 -6.56 -11.47
N ARG A 48 -1.91 -7.70 -11.43
CA ARG A 48 -2.35 -8.85 -10.66
C ARG A 48 -1.34 -9.15 -9.58
N GLN A 49 -1.82 -9.44 -8.39
CA GLN A 49 -0.99 -9.90 -7.29
C GLN A 49 -1.62 -11.13 -6.64
N ASN A 50 -0.85 -12.18 -6.55
CA ASN A 50 -1.20 -13.39 -5.83
C ASN A 50 -0.42 -13.41 -4.53
N ILE A 51 -1.12 -13.60 -3.41
CA ILE A 51 -0.53 -13.56 -2.08
C ILE A 51 -0.87 -14.87 -1.36
N LEU A 52 0.15 -15.52 -0.82
CA LEU A 52 0.00 -16.66 0.07
C LEU A 52 0.40 -16.21 1.48
N ASN A 53 -0.57 -16.18 2.37
CA ASN A 53 -0.34 -15.99 3.80
C ASN A 53 -0.43 -17.34 4.49
N ALA A 54 0.62 -17.70 5.22
CA ALA A 54 0.68 -18.92 6.02
C ALA A 54 1.16 -18.57 7.42
N GLY A 55 0.51 -19.13 8.42
CA GLY A 55 0.86 -18.89 9.83
C GLY A 55 0.70 -20.14 10.67
N ILE A 56 1.56 -20.25 11.65
CA ILE A 56 1.47 -21.28 12.71
C ILE A 56 1.56 -20.58 14.06
N TYR A 57 0.80 -21.07 15.03
CA TYR A 57 0.86 -20.55 16.39
C TYR A 57 0.81 -21.66 17.41
N ALA A 58 1.41 -21.37 18.57
CA ALA A 58 1.28 -22.18 19.78
C ALA A 58 0.98 -21.27 20.97
N GLN A 59 0.15 -21.73 21.89
CA GLN A 59 -0.23 -21.00 23.08
C GLN A 59 -0.28 -21.95 24.26
N LEU A 60 0.28 -21.50 25.37
CA LEU A 60 0.19 -22.14 26.69
C LEU A 60 -0.61 -21.23 27.60
N GLN A 61 -1.58 -21.80 28.31
CA GLN A 61 -2.32 -21.16 29.39
C GLN A 61 -2.24 -22.05 30.60
N THR A 62 -1.80 -21.50 31.72
CA THR A 62 -1.60 -22.27 32.96
C THR A 62 -1.88 -21.42 34.20
N LYS A 63 -2.39 -22.07 35.23
CA LYS A 63 -2.48 -21.48 36.55
C LYS A 63 -1.23 -21.85 37.36
N LEU A 64 -0.46 -20.84 37.73
CA LEU A 64 0.77 -21.05 38.52
C LEU A 64 0.49 -21.24 40.00
N PHE A 65 -0.50 -20.51 40.51
CA PHE A 65 -1.03 -20.65 41.86
C PHE A 65 -2.47 -20.10 41.91
N THR A 66 -3.16 -20.23 43.03
CA THR A 66 -4.55 -19.78 43.19
C THR A 66 -4.68 -18.29 42.82
N GLY A 67 -5.61 -17.97 41.94
CA GLY A 67 -5.85 -16.61 41.43
C GLY A 67 -4.84 -16.09 40.41
N PHE A 68 -3.74 -16.80 40.12
CA PHE A 68 -2.72 -16.33 39.16
C PHE A 68 -2.67 -17.23 37.93
N GLU A 69 -2.94 -16.61 36.77
CA GLU A 69 -2.96 -17.28 35.49
C GLU A 69 -1.94 -16.60 34.53
N LEU A 70 -1.16 -17.44 33.88
CA LEU A 70 -0.21 -17.03 32.82
C LEU A 70 -0.68 -17.57 31.46
N MET A 71 -0.73 -16.70 30.47
CA MET A 71 -0.88 -17.08 29.10
C MET A 71 0.37 -16.61 28.32
N ALA A 72 1.02 -17.52 27.62
CA ALA A 72 2.14 -17.24 26.74
C ALA A 72 1.89 -17.84 25.36
N GLY A 73 2.19 -17.12 24.32
CA GLY A 73 1.97 -17.56 22.95
C GLY A 73 3.07 -17.11 22.01
N LEU A 74 3.27 -17.87 20.96
CA LEU A 74 4.15 -17.54 19.85
C LEU A 74 3.41 -17.79 18.54
N ARG A 75 3.42 -16.81 17.66
CA ARG A 75 2.89 -16.92 16.32
C ARG A 75 3.98 -16.59 15.31
N LEU A 76 4.08 -17.40 14.27
CA LEU A 76 4.98 -17.24 13.16
C LEU A 76 4.13 -17.08 11.90
N ASP A 77 4.28 -15.98 11.18
CA ASP A 77 3.56 -15.72 9.95
C ASP A 77 4.55 -15.47 8.79
N ASN A 78 4.17 -15.97 7.62
CA ASN A 78 4.86 -15.68 6.37
C ASN A 78 3.85 -15.20 5.33
N ALA A 79 4.15 -14.10 4.65
CA ALA A 79 3.43 -13.65 3.49
C ALA A 79 4.35 -13.65 2.28
N THR A 80 3.97 -14.38 1.23
CA THR A 80 4.70 -14.47 -0.03
C THR A 80 3.87 -13.85 -1.14
N TYR A 81 4.49 -12.89 -1.84
CA TYR A 81 3.92 -12.17 -2.97
C TYR A 81 4.53 -12.72 -4.26
N PHE A 82 3.72 -13.37 -5.09
CA PHE A 82 4.21 -14.12 -6.25
C PHE A 82 4.49 -13.25 -7.47
N ASN A 83 3.75 -12.16 -7.62
CA ASN A 83 3.92 -11.27 -8.76
C ASN A 83 4.85 -10.11 -8.40
N LYS A 84 5.65 -9.71 -9.36
CA LYS A 84 6.65 -8.65 -9.24
C LYS A 84 6.35 -7.54 -10.24
N GLY A 85 6.88 -6.35 -10.00
CA GLY A 85 6.96 -5.30 -11.00
C GLY A 85 7.89 -5.70 -12.17
N ASN A 86 7.84 -4.97 -13.25
CA ASN A 86 8.80 -5.12 -14.33
C ASN A 86 10.10 -4.39 -13.96
N PHE A 87 11.22 -4.88 -14.47
CA PHE A 87 12.47 -4.16 -14.35
C PHE A 87 12.45 -2.92 -15.26
N SER A 88 12.73 -1.76 -14.69
CA SER A 88 12.90 -0.51 -15.41
C SER A 88 14.36 -0.12 -15.41
N GLN A 89 14.98 -0.12 -16.60
CA GLN A 89 16.37 0.31 -16.77
C GLN A 89 16.53 1.77 -16.37
N LEU A 90 15.58 2.63 -16.76
CA LEU A 90 15.61 4.06 -16.45
C LEU A 90 15.64 4.31 -14.94
N VAL A 91 14.76 3.64 -14.17
CA VAL A 91 14.72 3.77 -12.71
C VAL A 91 16.03 3.28 -12.08
N TYR A 92 16.60 2.20 -12.62
CA TYR A 92 17.86 1.67 -12.12
C TYR A 92 19.04 2.63 -12.40
N ASP A 93 19.11 3.21 -13.59
CA ASP A 93 20.19 4.11 -13.96
C ASP A 93 20.14 5.45 -13.18
N GLU A 94 18.93 5.96 -12.94
CA GLU A 94 18.75 7.24 -12.25
C GLU A 94 18.80 7.13 -10.72
N LEU A 95 18.27 6.05 -10.16
CA LEU A 95 18.06 5.91 -8.71
C LEU A 95 18.84 4.74 -8.08
N GLY A 96 19.42 3.86 -8.87
CA GLY A 96 20.09 2.63 -8.39
C GLY A 96 19.10 1.60 -7.79
N LEU A 97 17.79 1.75 -8.02
CA LEU A 97 16.75 0.93 -7.43
C LEU A 97 16.20 -0.09 -8.43
N ARG A 98 16.07 -1.34 -7.97
CA ARG A 98 15.41 -2.39 -8.76
C ARG A 98 13.90 -2.37 -8.52
N THR A 99 13.12 -2.34 -9.61
CA THR A 99 11.66 -2.35 -9.59
C THR A 99 11.05 -3.75 -9.64
N ASP A 100 11.87 -4.78 -9.91
CA ASP A 100 11.47 -6.17 -10.08
C ASP A 100 11.77 -7.07 -8.87
N ASN A 101 12.03 -6.50 -7.71
CA ASN A 101 12.29 -7.26 -6.50
C ASN A 101 11.04 -8.01 -6.04
N GLY A 102 11.21 -9.29 -5.68
CA GLY A 102 10.18 -10.07 -5.01
C GLY A 102 10.04 -9.65 -3.55
N LEU A 103 8.85 -9.80 -3.02
CA LEU A 103 8.58 -9.56 -1.61
C LEU A 103 8.15 -10.86 -0.92
N SER A 104 8.78 -11.12 0.22
CA SER A 104 8.34 -12.14 1.17
C SER A 104 8.62 -11.60 2.56
N THR A 105 7.67 -11.72 3.45
CA THR A 105 7.79 -11.25 4.83
C THR A 105 7.69 -12.43 5.80
N PHE A 106 8.56 -12.46 6.80
CA PHE A 106 8.48 -13.42 7.90
C PHE A 106 8.40 -12.66 9.21
N GLN A 107 7.44 -13.01 10.04
CA GLN A 107 7.12 -12.29 11.26
C GLN A 107 7.05 -13.23 12.43
N ILE A 108 7.70 -12.86 13.54
CA ILE A 108 7.66 -13.58 14.82
C ILE A 108 6.90 -12.71 15.81
N GLN A 109 5.81 -13.25 16.38
CA GLN A 109 4.88 -12.53 17.21
C GLN A 109 4.72 -13.21 18.56
N PRO A 110 5.64 -13.00 19.52
CA PRO A 110 5.48 -13.47 20.89
C PRO A 110 4.42 -12.65 21.62
N ARG A 111 3.69 -13.30 22.52
CA ARG A 111 2.66 -12.69 23.39
C ARG A 111 2.74 -13.26 24.79
N VAL A 112 2.51 -12.41 25.78
CA VAL A 112 2.37 -12.83 27.17
C VAL A 112 1.24 -12.03 27.80
N GLN A 113 0.46 -12.70 28.65
CA GLN A 113 -0.57 -12.08 29.47
C GLN A 113 -0.58 -12.74 30.85
N ILE A 114 -0.68 -11.92 31.87
CA ILE A 114 -0.86 -12.31 33.24
C ILE A 114 -2.22 -11.84 33.68
N THR A 115 -2.97 -12.70 34.31
CA THR A 115 -4.22 -12.38 35.02
C THR A 115 -4.06 -12.75 36.47
N TRP A 116 -4.23 -11.80 37.35
CA TRP A 116 -4.13 -12.02 38.79
C TRP A 116 -5.41 -11.57 39.51
N ASP A 117 -6.11 -12.52 40.08
CA ASP A 117 -7.23 -12.34 40.97
C ASP A 117 -6.73 -12.38 42.42
N PHE A 118 -6.66 -11.22 43.06
CA PHE A 118 -5.99 -11.05 44.34
C PHE A 118 -6.63 -11.87 45.50
N ASN A 119 -7.92 -12.13 45.41
CA ASN A 119 -8.69 -12.77 46.47
C ASN A 119 -9.47 -14.03 46.02
N ASP A 120 -9.25 -14.47 44.77
CA ASP A 120 -9.91 -15.64 44.16
C ASP A 120 -11.46 -15.55 44.16
N LYS A 121 -12.00 -14.33 44.26
CA LYS A 121 -13.45 -14.06 44.26
C LYS A 121 -13.92 -13.33 43.01
N HIS A 122 -13.03 -13.11 42.09
CA HIS A 122 -13.27 -12.35 40.84
C HIS A 122 -13.77 -10.93 41.05
N THR A 123 -13.47 -10.34 42.23
CA THR A 123 -13.83 -8.95 42.55
C THR A 123 -12.72 -7.96 42.18
N ASP A 124 -11.46 -8.37 42.37
CA ASP A 124 -10.29 -7.53 42.15
C ASP A 124 -9.30 -8.25 41.21
N ILE A 125 -9.38 -7.96 39.94
CA ILE A 125 -8.59 -8.65 38.92
C ILE A 125 -7.64 -7.64 38.23
N LEU A 126 -6.34 -7.93 38.24
CA LEU A 126 -5.32 -7.25 37.48
C LEU A 126 -4.99 -8.05 36.20
N ARG A 127 -5.04 -7.41 35.05
CA ARG A 127 -4.59 -8.00 33.80
C ARG A 127 -3.49 -7.14 33.20
N ILE A 128 -2.35 -7.75 32.90
CA ILE A 128 -1.23 -7.11 32.22
C ILE A 128 -0.82 -8.03 31.08
N GLY A 129 -0.61 -7.47 29.91
CA GLY A 129 -0.15 -8.24 28.76
C GLY A 129 0.63 -7.38 27.79
N GLY A 130 1.45 -8.05 27.01
CA GLY A 130 2.22 -7.43 25.96
C GLY A 130 2.60 -8.43 24.88
N GLY A 131 3.05 -7.92 23.74
CA GLY A 131 3.48 -8.77 22.64
C GLY A 131 3.92 -7.95 21.44
N ILE A 132 4.47 -8.67 20.48
CA ILE A 132 4.75 -8.12 19.13
C ILE A 132 3.57 -8.50 18.26
N PHE A 133 3.01 -7.50 17.60
CA PHE A 133 1.89 -7.66 16.67
C PHE A 133 2.32 -7.13 15.31
N ALA A 134 2.09 -7.89 14.28
CA ALA A 134 2.38 -7.49 12.92
C ALA A 134 1.09 -7.49 12.10
N SER A 135 1.03 -6.60 11.11
CA SER A 135 -0.02 -6.55 10.12
C SER A 135 0.55 -6.80 8.73
N ASP A 136 -0.29 -7.25 7.82
CA ASP A 136 0.08 -7.37 6.42
C ASP A 136 0.35 -5.99 5.80
N ILE A 137 1.20 -5.99 4.78
CA ILE A 137 1.45 -4.80 3.97
C ILE A 137 0.14 -4.40 3.29
N ASN A 138 -0.11 -3.09 3.26
CA ASN A 138 -1.29 -2.56 2.58
C ASN A 138 -1.26 -2.96 1.08
N ASN A 139 -2.27 -3.68 0.65
CA ASN A 139 -2.41 -4.16 -0.72
C ASN A 139 -2.37 -3.03 -1.75
N TYR A 140 -2.86 -1.85 -1.39
CA TYR A 140 -2.79 -0.67 -2.24
C TYR A 140 -1.34 -0.23 -2.50
N ALA A 141 -0.49 -0.22 -1.48
CA ALA A 141 0.93 0.11 -1.64
C ALA A 141 1.65 -0.90 -2.56
N MET A 142 1.31 -2.19 -2.43
CA MET A 142 1.86 -3.24 -3.29
C MET A 142 1.43 -3.09 -4.75
N ILE A 143 0.15 -2.83 -4.98
CA ILE A 143 -0.38 -2.59 -6.32
C ILE A 143 0.29 -1.36 -6.94
N ASN A 144 0.42 -0.27 -6.19
CA ASN A 144 1.06 0.95 -6.66
C ASN A 144 2.52 0.72 -7.07
N ASN A 145 3.30 -0.04 -6.31
CA ASN A 145 4.67 -0.37 -6.70
C ASN A 145 4.74 -1.12 -8.04
N MET A 146 3.76 -1.97 -8.33
CA MET A 146 3.70 -2.68 -9.60
C MET A 146 3.20 -1.81 -10.75
N VAL A 147 2.39 -0.80 -10.44
CA VAL A 147 1.87 0.18 -11.41
C VAL A 147 2.95 1.18 -11.81
N PHE A 148 3.59 1.75 -10.80
CA PHE A 148 4.60 2.81 -10.96
C PHE A 148 6.02 2.24 -11.02
N ASP A 149 6.18 1.06 -11.61
CA ASP A 149 7.48 0.44 -11.85
C ASP A 149 8.29 1.11 -12.99
N GLY A 150 7.74 2.18 -13.58
CA GLY A 150 8.37 2.92 -14.69
C GLY A 150 8.16 2.30 -16.08
N THR A 151 7.34 1.24 -16.18
CA THR A 151 7.10 0.55 -17.46
C THR A 151 5.65 0.59 -17.94
N LYS A 152 4.73 1.06 -17.11
CA LYS A 152 3.28 0.95 -17.40
C LYS A 152 2.58 2.26 -17.61
N VAL A 153 2.98 3.29 -16.89
CA VAL A 153 2.36 4.62 -16.96
C VAL A 153 3.43 5.70 -17.12
N MET A 154 3.06 6.75 -17.80
CA MET A 154 3.81 7.98 -17.92
C MET A 154 2.94 9.13 -17.41
N SER A 155 3.51 9.99 -16.58
CA SER A 155 2.84 11.24 -16.16
C SER A 155 3.18 12.35 -17.12
N VAL A 156 2.15 13.00 -17.63
CA VAL A 156 2.24 14.26 -18.41
C VAL A 156 1.86 15.39 -17.47
N ASP A 157 2.76 16.33 -17.28
CA ASP A 157 2.55 17.51 -16.42
C ASP A 157 2.98 18.75 -17.22
N ILE A 158 1.99 19.47 -17.75
CA ILE A 158 2.20 20.67 -18.56
C ILE A 158 1.81 21.87 -17.72
N LYS A 159 2.71 22.86 -17.65
CA LYS A 159 2.47 24.12 -16.93
C LYS A 159 2.76 25.29 -17.86
N ASN A 160 1.93 26.33 -17.76
CA ASN A 160 2.25 27.59 -18.38
C ASN A 160 3.51 28.18 -17.73
N THR A 161 4.41 28.70 -18.54
CA THR A 161 5.63 29.39 -18.12
C THR A 161 5.60 30.84 -18.62
N GLU A 162 6.57 31.64 -18.20
CA GLU A 162 6.71 33.03 -18.72
C GLU A 162 7.04 33.06 -20.21
N GLU A 163 7.77 32.03 -20.70
CA GLU A 163 8.15 31.89 -22.10
C GLU A 163 7.01 31.31 -22.96
N GLU A 164 6.20 30.42 -22.36
CA GLU A 164 5.09 29.71 -23.01
C GLU A 164 3.81 29.83 -22.16
N PRO A 165 3.14 30.99 -22.18
CA PRO A 165 2.01 31.27 -21.27
C PRO A 165 0.73 30.50 -21.61
N ASP A 166 0.60 29.94 -22.80
CA ASP A 166 -0.60 29.26 -23.33
C ASP A 166 -0.32 27.82 -23.80
N ILE A 167 0.72 27.16 -23.24
CA ILE A 167 1.06 25.78 -23.62
C ILE A 167 0.04 24.75 -23.10
N VAL A 168 -0.64 25.06 -22.00
CA VAL A 168 -1.66 24.18 -21.43
C VAL A 168 -2.90 24.18 -22.32
N PRO A 169 -3.36 23.01 -22.80
CA PRO A 169 -4.52 22.94 -23.69
C PRO A 169 -5.78 23.46 -23.02
N THR A 170 -6.63 24.12 -23.77
CA THR A 170 -7.94 24.54 -23.31
C THR A 170 -8.82 23.32 -23.06
N PRO A 171 -9.50 23.23 -21.89
CA PRO A 171 -10.41 22.13 -21.62
C PRO A 171 -11.61 22.15 -22.57
N ASP A 172 -11.91 21.00 -23.14
CA ASP A 172 -13.12 20.78 -23.93
C ASP A 172 -14.10 20.01 -23.02
N PHE A 173 -15.08 20.73 -22.48
CA PHE A 173 -16.10 20.20 -21.58
C PHE A 173 -17.43 19.89 -22.31
N ILE A 174 -17.46 19.89 -23.62
CA ILE A 174 -18.65 19.67 -24.43
C ILE A 174 -18.81 18.20 -24.82
#